data_9b5633f9cf268c1fad80f2e08c171257
#
_entry.id   9b5633f9cf268c1fad80f2e08c171257
#
_cell.length_a   1.000
_cell.length_b   1.000
_cell.length_c   1.000
_cell.angle_alpha   90.00
_cell.angle_beta   90.00
_cell.angle_gamma   90.00
#
_symmetry.space_group_name_H-M   'P 1'
#
loop_
_entity.id
_entity.type
_entity.pdbx_description
1 polymer ?
#
loop_
_entity_poly.entity_id
_entity_poly.type
_entity_poly.pdbx_seq_one_letter_code
_entity_poly.pdbx_strand_id
1 'polypeptide(L)'
;FDRILVYSSFRIPTNCSVVVSTKRTSIDGLGFTLPVTIVDAYAVSVRPCELNNLLKILRGPDASRLTGQYTSYRSLMKFMTHTGMTLCDIALLPDDEFISVMGEIVSSGNACPVHTLLSSAHEFLNAGSDGSNVLKYLLSKPRNRVIEEQLAASPNGLLGDLYLKNGCAPFDRQPYCTSLIKHVVAVEDLYQCIDPDPYEDNFLARRVTAETIDSNALYLRDNEITTFSDVDELIASYNSALYFRHHSRDLVHENGHLFIKGVEDELARIIRGLLKLSGDGVKGYTALCESWLKDPSCKLDDPEKIDALKSMYAETSVAFIYGSAGTGKTTMVNIVCAFLQNESKLAIANTNPAVDSLRRKINDKNCEFMTVAKYLNRVPDCDILIVDECSTVCNSDMRSIIDSNRFKLLLLVGDVRQIESIKFGNWFSLA
;
A
#
# COMPACT_ATOMS: atom_id res chain seq x y z
N PHE A 1 -8.03 10.12 -18.10
CA PHE A 1 -8.37 11.37 -17.42
C PHE A 1 -7.17 12.30 -17.56
N ASP A 2 -7.34 13.42 -18.29
CA ASP A 2 -6.32 14.44 -18.40
C ASP A 2 -6.17 15.14 -17.04
N ARG A 3 -4.98 15.12 -16.47
CA ARG A 3 -4.67 15.86 -15.25
C ARG A 3 -4.39 17.30 -15.62
N ILE A 4 -5.11 18.22 -15.00
CA ILE A 4 -4.89 19.66 -15.18
C ILE A 4 -4.06 20.15 -14.00
N LEU A 5 -2.90 20.72 -14.26
CA LEU A 5 -2.09 21.39 -13.25
C LEU A 5 -2.63 22.79 -13.03
N VAL A 6 -2.97 23.12 -11.80
CA VAL A 6 -3.43 24.45 -11.38
C VAL A 6 -2.63 24.96 -10.21
N TYR A 7 -2.47 26.26 -10.11
CA TYR A 7 -1.76 26.93 -9.01
C TYR A 7 -2.76 27.69 -8.14
N SER A 8 -2.51 27.76 -6.85
CA SER A 8 -3.32 28.52 -5.90
C SER A 8 -2.44 29.36 -5.00
N SER A 9 -2.84 30.62 -4.71
CA SER A 9 -2.20 31.50 -3.73
C SER A 9 -2.72 31.28 -2.31
N PHE A 10 -3.72 30.44 -2.13
CA PHE A 10 -4.33 30.08 -0.85
C PHE A 10 -4.45 28.58 -0.71
N ARG A 11 -4.61 28.11 0.52
CA ARG A 11 -4.76 26.68 0.83
C ARG A 11 -6.18 26.22 0.50
N ILE A 12 -6.30 25.21 -0.34
CA ILE A 12 -7.56 24.54 -0.67
C ILE A 12 -7.72 23.34 0.26
N PRO A 13 -8.88 23.12 0.90
CA PRO A 13 -9.13 21.92 1.70
C PRO A 13 -8.96 20.64 0.88
N THR A 14 -8.25 19.66 1.46
CA THR A 14 -8.01 18.35 0.83
C THR A 14 -8.78 17.22 1.51
N ASN A 15 -9.42 17.52 2.62
CA ASN A 15 -10.18 16.60 3.45
C ASN A 15 -11.62 16.37 2.97
N CYS A 16 -12.15 17.23 2.13
CA CYS A 16 -13.50 17.11 1.53
C CYS A 16 -13.49 17.48 0.05
N SER A 17 -14.58 17.20 -0.64
CA SER A 17 -14.77 17.63 -2.04
C SER A 17 -14.94 19.14 -2.12
N VAL A 18 -14.30 19.78 -3.10
CA VAL A 18 -14.42 21.19 -3.39
C VAL A 18 -14.72 21.43 -4.86
N VAL A 19 -15.45 22.49 -5.15
CA VAL A 19 -15.61 23.05 -6.49
C VAL A 19 -14.67 24.23 -6.61
N VAL A 20 -13.82 24.25 -7.62
CA VAL A 20 -12.86 25.33 -7.86
C VAL A 20 -13.26 26.17 -9.10
N SER A 21 -13.11 27.46 -8.99
CA SER A 21 -13.15 28.38 -10.13
C SER A 21 -11.71 28.64 -10.58
N THR A 22 -11.46 28.54 -11.87
CA THR A 22 -10.11 28.70 -12.42
C THR A 22 -10.07 29.83 -13.44
N LYS A 23 -8.94 30.57 -13.46
CA LYS A 23 -8.65 31.62 -14.42
C LYS A 23 -7.32 31.32 -15.14
N ARG A 24 -7.33 31.50 -16.46
CA ARG A 24 -6.08 31.46 -17.23
C ARG A 24 -5.36 32.78 -17.09
N THR A 25 -4.07 32.73 -16.83
CA THR A 25 -3.20 33.91 -16.77
C THR A 25 -1.82 33.53 -17.31
N SER A 26 -0.88 34.45 -17.29
CA SER A 26 0.50 34.21 -17.67
C SER A 26 1.44 34.66 -16.57
N ILE A 27 2.58 33.99 -16.44
CA ILE A 27 3.69 34.35 -15.56
C ILE A 27 4.87 34.67 -16.45
N ASP A 28 5.43 35.86 -16.32
CA ASP A 28 6.65 36.28 -17.00
C ASP A 28 7.86 35.94 -16.09
N GLY A 29 8.81 35.19 -16.62
CA GLY A 29 10.03 34.84 -15.88
C GLY A 29 11.10 34.29 -16.82
N LEU A 30 12.37 34.58 -16.53
CA LEU A 30 13.54 34.10 -17.30
C LEU A 30 13.45 34.38 -18.82
N GLY A 31 12.77 35.48 -19.22
CA GLY A 31 12.59 35.86 -20.62
C GLY A 31 11.50 35.10 -21.38
N PHE A 32 10.69 34.30 -20.69
CA PHE A 32 9.56 33.56 -21.26
C PHE A 32 8.25 33.93 -20.57
N THR A 33 7.15 34.00 -21.35
CA THR A 33 5.78 34.10 -20.85
C THR A 33 5.17 32.70 -20.80
N LEU A 34 4.90 32.18 -19.60
CA LEU A 34 4.31 30.87 -19.39
C LEU A 34 2.81 30.99 -19.12
N PRO A 35 1.94 30.39 -19.95
CA PRO A 35 0.52 30.34 -19.66
C PRO A 35 0.28 29.37 -18.47
N VAL A 36 -0.43 29.87 -17.46
CA VAL A 36 -0.77 29.09 -16.25
C VAL A 36 -2.26 29.18 -15.97
N THR A 37 -2.80 28.16 -15.33
CA THR A 37 -4.16 28.18 -14.79
C THR A 37 -4.08 28.32 -13.28
N ILE A 38 -4.68 29.37 -12.74
CA ILE A 38 -4.74 29.63 -11.30
C ILE A 38 -6.14 29.37 -10.77
N VAL A 39 -6.21 28.94 -9.51
CA VAL A 39 -7.47 28.87 -8.77
C VAL A 39 -7.79 30.26 -8.25
N ASP A 40 -8.94 30.80 -8.67
CA ASP A 40 -9.44 32.13 -8.32
C ASP A 40 -10.31 32.08 -7.06
N ALA A 41 -11.12 31.03 -6.93
CA ALA A 41 -11.97 30.79 -5.79
C ALA A 41 -12.26 29.29 -5.63
N TYR A 42 -12.68 28.89 -4.42
CA TYR A 42 -13.23 27.57 -4.18
C TYR A 42 -14.49 27.62 -3.32
N ALA A 43 -15.28 26.57 -3.39
CA ALA A 43 -16.41 26.34 -2.49
C ALA A 43 -16.38 24.87 -2.02
N VAL A 44 -16.58 24.66 -0.74
CA VAL A 44 -16.77 23.30 -0.17
C VAL A 44 -18.03 22.70 -0.77
N SER A 45 -17.95 21.43 -1.17
CA SER A 45 -19.04 20.70 -1.81
C SER A 45 -19.03 19.25 -1.41
N VAL A 46 -19.25 18.98 -0.12
CA VAL A 46 -19.46 17.60 0.37
C VAL A 46 -20.69 17.03 -0.33
N ARG A 47 -20.53 15.90 -0.99
CA ARG A 47 -21.62 15.36 -1.83
C ARG A 47 -22.81 14.89 -0.99
N PRO A 48 -24.05 15.09 -1.44
CA PRO A 48 -25.23 14.61 -0.72
C PRO A 48 -25.19 13.11 -0.38
N CYS A 49 -24.54 12.27 -1.20
CA CYS A 49 -24.38 10.85 -0.92
C CYS A 49 -23.48 10.60 0.30
N GLU A 50 -22.43 11.39 0.50
CA GLU A 50 -21.55 11.31 1.67
C GLU A 50 -22.32 11.67 2.95
N LEU A 51 -23.06 12.76 2.94
CA LEU A 51 -23.90 13.16 4.09
C LEU A 51 -25.01 12.14 4.40
N ASN A 52 -25.62 11.57 3.37
CA ASN A 52 -26.62 10.51 3.53
C ASN A 52 -26.03 9.24 4.17
N ASN A 53 -24.81 8.87 3.77
CA ASN A 53 -24.15 7.70 4.31
C ASN A 53 -23.68 7.94 5.75
N LEU A 54 -23.20 9.15 6.09
CA LEU A 54 -22.93 9.55 7.47
C LEU A 54 -24.21 9.52 8.34
N LEU A 55 -25.32 9.99 7.80
CA LEU A 55 -26.61 9.95 8.50
C LEU A 55 -27.07 8.51 8.76
N LYS A 56 -26.83 7.59 7.79
CA LYS A 56 -27.11 6.16 8.00
C LYS A 56 -26.22 5.54 9.08
N ILE A 57 -24.96 5.98 9.19
CA ILE A 57 -24.07 5.52 10.28
C ILE A 57 -24.66 5.88 11.64
N LEU A 58 -25.23 7.07 11.77
CA LEU A 58 -25.76 7.59 13.04
C LEU A 58 -27.17 7.11 13.36
N ARG A 59 -28.05 6.93 12.38
CA ARG A 59 -29.49 6.69 12.55
C ARG A 59 -30.02 5.42 11.88
N GLY A 60 -29.16 4.68 11.21
CA GLY A 60 -29.53 3.45 10.51
C GLY A 60 -29.98 3.63 9.05
N PRO A 61 -30.27 2.52 8.37
CA PRO A 61 -30.52 2.49 6.93
C PRO A 61 -31.76 3.29 6.48
N ASP A 62 -32.75 3.44 7.37
CA ASP A 62 -34.01 4.15 7.10
C ASP A 62 -33.93 5.65 7.36
N ALA A 63 -32.75 6.20 7.58
CA ALA A 63 -32.54 7.62 7.82
C ALA A 63 -33.05 8.47 6.65
N SER A 64 -33.61 9.64 6.98
CA SER A 64 -34.16 10.58 5.99
C SER A 64 -33.13 11.01 4.95
N ARG A 65 -33.53 11.10 3.67
CA ARG A 65 -32.61 11.36 2.57
C ARG A 65 -32.43 12.87 2.31
N LEU A 66 -31.17 13.30 2.32
CA LEU A 66 -30.75 14.64 1.94
C LEU A 66 -30.51 14.72 0.42
N THR A 67 -30.93 15.85 -0.18
CA THR A 67 -30.62 16.19 -1.57
C THR A 67 -29.96 17.58 -1.65
N GLY A 68 -29.23 17.86 -2.72
CA GLY A 68 -28.59 19.17 -2.96
C GLY A 68 -29.58 20.35 -3.14
N GLN A 69 -30.89 20.09 -3.21
CA GLN A 69 -31.93 21.12 -3.33
C GLN A 69 -32.30 21.75 -1.99
N TYR A 70 -31.97 21.09 -0.86
CA TYR A 70 -32.29 21.66 0.46
C TYR A 70 -31.51 22.97 0.70
N THR A 71 -32.21 24.00 1.19
CA THR A 71 -31.59 25.26 1.58
C THR A 71 -30.53 25.08 2.65
N SER A 72 -30.82 24.24 3.67
CA SER A 72 -29.90 23.91 4.73
C SER A 72 -28.59 23.24 4.24
N TYR A 73 -28.65 22.41 3.18
CA TYR A 73 -27.46 21.88 2.56
C TYR A 73 -26.57 22.99 1.96
N ARG A 74 -27.15 23.91 1.22
CA ARG A 74 -26.43 25.05 0.63
C ARG A 74 -25.85 25.99 1.70
N SER A 75 -26.61 26.22 2.77
CA SER A 75 -26.14 27.01 3.91
C SER A 75 -24.97 26.34 4.62
N LEU A 76 -25.02 25.02 4.83
CA LEU A 76 -23.91 24.24 5.39
C LEU A 76 -22.65 24.35 4.52
N MET A 77 -22.77 24.16 3.19
CA MET A 77 -21.61 24.27 2.30
C MET A 77 -21.02 25.69 2.29
N LYS A 78 -21.87 26.71 2.34
CA LYS A 78 -21.45 28.10 2.45
C LYS A 78 -20.74 28.36 3.79
N PHE A 79 -21.28 27.89 4.90
CA PHE A 79 -20.70 28.02 6.22
C PHE A 79 -19.29 27.36 6.27
N MET A 80 -19.18 26.09 5.86
CA MET A 80 -17.90 25.38 5.79
C MET A 80 -16.86 26.07 4.88
N THR A 81 -17.32 26.71 3.79
CA THR A 81 -16.42 27.44 2.89
C THR A 81 -15.86 28.70 3.54
N HIS A 82 -16.68 29.44 4.30
CA HIS A 82 -16.27 30.69 4.93
C HIS A 82 -15.42 30.48 6.20
N THR A 83 -15.78 29.48 7.01
CA THR A 83 -15.11 29.22 8.29
C THR A 83 -13.90 28.28 8.15
N GLY A 84 -13.88 27.44 7.10
CA GLY A 84 -12.91 26.34 6.97
C GLY A 84 -13.18 25.15 7.88
N MET A 85 -14.26 25.18 8.68
CA MET A 85 -14.62 24.11 9.61
C MET A 85 -15.08 22.86 8.87
N THR A 86 -14.67 21.69 9.39
CA THR A 86 -15.16 20.40 8.93
C THR A 86 -16.50 20.05 9.59
N LEU A 87 -17.15 18.97 9.13
CA LEU A 87 -18.34 18.45 9.83
C LEU A 87 -17.99 18.02 11.26
N CYS A 88 -16.78 17.53 11.48
CA CYS A 88 -16.30 17.15 12.80
C CYS A 88 -16.11 18.37 13.71
N ASP A 89 -15.51 19.44 13.21
CA ASP A 89 -15.29 20.65 13.99
C ASP A 89 -16.62 21.26 14.43
N ILE A 90 -17.63 21.28 13.53
CA ILE A 90 -18.98 21.74 13.85
C ILE A 90 -19.61 20.85 14.94
N ALA A 91 -19.49 19.53 14.81
CA ALA A 91 -20.06 18.59 15.78
C ALA A 91 -19.36 18.59 17.15
N LEU A 92 -18.14 19.10 17.25
CA LEU A 92 -17.37 19.22 18.49
C LEU A 92 -17.48 20.61 19.17
N LEU A 93 -18.24 21.52 18.60
CA LEU A 93 -18.47 22.82 19.23
C LEU A 93 -19.14 22.67 20.61
N PRO A 94 -18.84 23.57 21.58
CA PRO A 94 -19.62 23.67 22.81
C PRO A 94 -21.10 23.92 22.50
N ASP A 95 -21.99 23.45 23.38
CA ASP A 95 -23.45 23.48 23.16
C ASP A 95 -23.99 24.84 22.74
N ASP A 96 -23.57 25.92 23.39
CA ASP A 96 -24.03 27.28 23.06
C ASP A 96 -23.58 27.74 21.65
N GLU A 97 -22.34 27.43 21.29
CA GLU A 97 -21.80 27.76 19.97
C GLU A 97 -22.45 26.85 18.89
N PHE A 98 -22.66 25.58 19.19
CA PHE A 98 -23.33 24.64 18.30
C PHE A 98 -24.76 25.13 17.98
N ILE A 99 -25.52 25.54 18.98
CA ILE A 99 -26.88 26.08 18.79
C ILE A 99 -26.86 27.33 17.89
N SER A 100 -25.90 28.24 18.12
CA SER A 100 -25.73 29.44 17.30
C SER A 100 -25.44 29.10 15.83
N VAL A 101 -24.48 28.21 15.59
CA VAL A 101 -24.11 27.75 14.25
C VAL A 101 -25.26 27.02 13.57
N MET A 102 -25.99 26.20 14.30
CA MET A 102 -27.19 25.52 13.78
C MET A 102 -28.27 26.52 13.35
N GLY A 103 -28.42 27.62 14.08
CA GLY A 103 -29.32 28.72 13.71
C GLY A 103 -28.94 29.39 12.37
N GLU A 104 -27.66 29.51 12.04
CA GLU A 104 -27.19 30.02 10.76
C GLU A 104 -27.41 29.04 9.58
N ILE A 105 -27.17 27.73 9.84
CA ILE A 105 -27.24 26.66 8.82
C ILE A 105 -28.70 26.30 8.52
N VAL A 106 -29.54 26.20 9.56
CA VAL A 106 -30.92 25.73 9.45
C VAL A 106 -31.88 26.89 9.77
N SER A 107 -32.23 27.64 8.74
CA SER A 107 -33.25 28.68 8.87
C SER A 107 -34.60 28.08 9.21
N SER A 108 -35.06 28.31 10.45
CA SER A 108 -36.36 27.93 11.04
C SER A 108 -36.67 26.41 11.25
N GLY A 109 -36.69 26.00 12.49
CA GLY A 109 -37.61 25.14 13.24
C GLY A 109 -37.98 23.73 12.76
N ASN A 110 -37.67 23.30 11.58
CA ASN A 110 -38.05 21.99 11.06
C ASN A 110 -36.90 21.01 11.02
N ALA A 111 -37.11 19.82 11.52
CA ALA A 111 -36.19 18.69 11.44
C ALA A 111 -35.86 18.37 9.98
N CYS A 112 -34.76 18.94 9.49
CA CYS A 112 -34.23 18.63 8.17
C CYS A 112 -33.06 17.62 8.30
N PRO A 113 -32.71 16.87 7.25
CA PRO A 113 -31.65 15.87 7.31
C PRO A 113 -30.29 16.44 7.74
N VAL A 114 -29.96 17.69 7.43
CA VAL A 114 -28.74 18.37 7.90
C VAL A 114 -28.76 18.59 9.40
N HIS A 115 -29.89 19.05 9.95
CA HIS A 115 -30.07 19.19 11.39
C HIS A 115 -29.91 17.83 12.09
N THR A 116 -30.60 16.81 11.60
CA THR A 116 -30.52 15.46 12.19
C THR A 116 -29.09 14.92 12.16
N LEU A 117 -28.35 15.12 11.06
CA LEU A 117 -26.96 14.68 10.94
C LEU A 117 -26.07 15.33 12.00
N LEU A 118 -26.06 16.67 12.04
CA LEU A 118 -25.16 17.43 12.91
C LEU A 118 -25.52 17.28 14.38
N SER A 119 -26.83 17.31 14.73
CA SER A 119 -27.26 17.11 16.12
C SER A 119 -26.95 15.69 16.61
N SER A 120 -27.18 14.66 15.78
CA SER A 120 -26.84 13.29 16.17
C SER A 120 -25.31 13.08 16.31
N ALA A 121 -24.52 13.73 15.46
CA ALA A 121 -23.06 13.67 15.56
C ALA A 121 -22.57 14.39 16.82
N HIS A 122 -23.11 15.56 17.12
CA HIS A 122 -22.81 16.35 18.32
C HIS A 122 -23.15 15.58 19.60
N GLU A 123 -24.37 15.05 19.71
CA GLU A 123 -24.80 14.22 20.84
C GLU A 123 -23.89 13.01 21.03
N PHE A 124 -23.56 12.29 19.95
CA PHE A 124 -22.75 11.09 20.01
C PHE A 124 -21.30 11.39 20.45
N LEU A 125 -20.69 12.44 19.91
CA LEU A 125 -19.31 12.82 20.22
C LEU A 125 -19.18 13.35 21.66
N ASN A 126 -20.14 14.14 22.12
CA ASN A 126 -20.16 14.69 23.49
C ASN A 126 -20.48 13.62 24.55
N ALA A 127 -21.19 12.56 24.19
CA ALA A 127 -21.42 11.41 25.07
C ALA A 127 -20.13 10.59 25.33
N GLY A 128 -19.04 10.82 24.58
CA GLY A 128 -17.78 10.08 24.74
C GLY A 128 -17.91 8.57 24.48
N SER A 129 -18.87 8.18 23.62
CA SER A 129 -19.14 6.77 23.31
C SER A 129 -17.96 6.09 22.63
N ASP A 130 -17.85 4.78 22.84
CA ASP A 130 -16.93 3.92 22.06
C ASP A 130 -17.18 4.15 20.57
N GLY A 131 -16.19 4.42 19.78
CA GLY A 131 -16.35 4.75 18.35
C GLY A 131 -16.42 6.24 18.04
N SER A 132 -16.36 7.13 19.04
CA SER A 132 -16.23 8.58 18.82
C SER A 132 -15.04 8.92 17.94
N ASN A 133 -13.91 8.24 18.13
CA ASN A 133 -12.71 8.42 17.30
C ASN A 133 -12.91 8.01 15.82
N VAL A 134 -13.64 6.94 15.55
CA VAL A 134 -14.02 6.52 14.20
C VAL A 134 -14.98 7.53 13.56
N LEU A 135 -15.98 8.01 14.31
CA LEU A 135 -16.92 9.00 13.82
C LEU A 135 -16.21 10.35 13.52
N LYS A 136 -15.30 10.80 14.40
CA LYS A 136 -14.46 12.00 14.17
C LYS A 136 -13.74 11.91 12.81
N TYR A 137 -13.10 10.78 12.52
CA TYR A 137 -12.43 10.58 11.23
C TYR A 137 -13.38 10.66 10.04
N LEU A 138 -14.51 9.96 10.09
CA LEU A 138 -15.47 9.93 8.98
C LEU A 138 -16.12 11.29 8.73
N LEU A 139 -16.32 12.11 9.78
CA LEU A 139 -16.81 13.48 9.68
C LEU A 139 -15.73 14.47 9.18
N SER A 140 -14.46 14.27 9.58
CA SER A 140 -13.36 15.12 9.15
C SER A 140 -12.99 14.91 7.69
N LYS A 141 -13.09 13.67 7.19
CA LYS A 141 -12.76 13.26 5.82
C LYS A 141 -13.87 12.42 5.18
N PRO A 142 -15.02 13.05 4.83
CA PRO A 142 -16.16 12.33 4.26
C PRO A 142 -15.86 11.85 2.83
N ARG A 143 -15.31 10.64 2.72
CA ARG A 143 -15.01 9.97 1.45
C ARG A 143 -16.04 8.87 1.20
N ASN A 144 -16.90 9.03 0.20
CA ASN A 144 -18.02 8.10 -0.05
C ASN A 144 -17.60 6.64 -0.11
N ARG A 145 -16.53 6.32 -0.83
CA ARG A 145 -16.03 4.94 -0.94
C ARG A 145 -15.64 4.34 0.41
N VAL A 146 -14.99 5.13 1.27
CA VAL A 146 -14.59 4.67 2.62
C VAL A 146 -15.84 4.44 3.46
N ILE A 147 -16.77 5.39 3.48
CA ILE A 147 -17.99 5.32 4.28
C ILE A 147 -18.87 4.13 3.85
N GLU A 148 -19.10 3.94 2.54
CA GLU A 148 -19.92 2.84 2.01
C GLU A 148 -19.38 1.45 2.39
N GLU A 149 -18.06 1.27 2.37
CA GLU A 149 -17.44 -0.01 2.79
C GLU A 149 -17.71 -0.34 4.26
N GLN A 150 -17.94 0.66 5.12
CA GLN A 150 -18.17 0.47 6.55
C GLN A 150 -19.65 0.24 6.91
N LEU A 151 -20.60 0.70 6.07
CA LEU A 151 -22.01 0.70 6.39
C LEU A 151 -22.57 -0.71 6.70
N ALA A 152 -23.39 -0.80 7.74
CA ALA A 152 -24.12 -2.01 8.13
C ALA A 152 -25.62 -1.74 8.25
N ALA A 153 -26.43 -2.82 8.21
CA ALA A 153 -27.87 -2.76 8.46
C ALA A 153 -28.22 -2.81 9.96
N SER A 154 -27.28 -3.27 10.80
CA SER A 154 -27.43 -3.38 12.26
C SER A 154 -26.35 -2.56 12.97
N PRO A 155 -26.64 -2.07 14.19
CA PRO A 155 -25.69 -1.33 14.99
C PRO A 155 -24.51 -2.21 15.44
N ASN A 156 -23.35 -1.58 15.64
CA ASN A 156 -22.13 -2.21 16.14
C ASN A 156 -21.89 -1.79 17.60
N GLY A 157 -22.11 -2.70 18.52
CA GLY A 157 -21.97 -2.45 19.97
C GLY A 157 -20.53 -2.08 20.39
N LEU A 158 -19.50 -2.44 19.61
CA LEU A 158 -18.11 -2.02 19.86
C LEU A 158 -17.88 -0.54 19.53
N LEU A 159 -18.79 0.07 18.79
CA LEU A 159 -18.69 1.45 18.31
C LEU A 159 -19.85 2.32 18.80
N GLY A 160 -20.40 2.02 19.99
CA GLY A 160 -21.50 2.80 20.58
C GLY A 160 -22.75 2.77 19.74
N ASP A 161 -23.06 1.63 19.15
CA ASP A 161 -24.23 1.39 18.29
C ASP A 161 -24.28 2.18 16.97
N LEU A 162 -23.17 2.70 16.51
CA LEU A 162 -23.08 3.20 15.15
C LEU A 162 -23.34 2.05 14.13
N TYR A 163 -24.06 2.36 13.05
CA TYR A 163 -24.38 1.38 12.00
C TYR A 163 -23.17 1.10 11.09
N LEU A 164 -22.13 0.53 11.69
CA LEU A 164 -20.88 0.14 11.06
C LEU A 164 -20.69 -1.38 11.16
N LYS A 165 -20.09 -1.99 10.14
CA LYS A 165 -19.82 -3.44 10.10
C LYS A 165 -19.04 -3.91 11.32
N ASN A 166 -19.30 -5.13 11.78
CA ASN A 166 -18.63 -5.75 12.92
C ASN A 166 -17.09 -5.91 12.78
N GLY A 167 -16.55 -5.75 11.57
CA GLY A 167 -15.11 -5.70 11.35
C GLY A 167 -14.47 -4.34 11.64
N CYS A 168 -15.28 -3.30 11.94
CA CYS A 168 -14.80 -2.00 12.39
C CYS A 168 -14.60 -2.02 13.90
N ALA A 169 -13.53 -1.36 14.38
CA ALA A 169 -13.21 -1.24 15.79
C ALA A 169 -12.78 0.20 16.13
N PRO A 170 -12.89 0.63 17.40
CA PRO A 170 -12.34 1.91 17.84
C PRO A 170 -10.84 2.03 17.54
N PHE A 171 -10.37 3.22 17.15
CA PHE A 171 -8.95 3.43 16.81
C PHE A 171 -8.01 3.25 18.01
N ASP A 172 -8.46 3.57 19.20
CA ASP A 172 -7.73 3.40 20.46
C ASP A 172 -7.52 1.94 20.88
N ARG A 173 -8.27 1.01 20.31
CA ARG A 173 -8.05 -0.43 20.54
C ARG A 173 -6.97 -1.03 19.65
N GLN A 174 -6.73 -0.43 18.48
CA GLN A 174 -5.76 -0.92 17.50
C GLN A 174 -5.12 0.25 16.71
N PRO A 175 -4.45 1.21 17.36
CA PRO A 175 -3.93 2.38 16.68
C PRO A 175 -2.80 2.06 15.69
N TYR A 176 -2.11 0.94 15.86
CA TYR A 176 -1.02 0.48 14.98
C TYR A 176 -1.51 -0.21 13.70
N CYS A 177 -2.80 -0.52 13.57
CA CYS A 177 -3.35 -1.16 12.38
C CYS A 177 -4.67 -0.50 11.95
N THR A 178 -5.29 -1.02 10.89
CA THR A 178 -6.57 -0.48 10.43
C THR A 178 -7.72 -0.93 11.33
N SER A 179 -8.53 0.02 11.77
CA SER A 179 -9.80 -0.23 12.45
C SER A 179 -11.00 -0.11 11.51
N LEU A 180 -10.77 0.19 10.25
CA LEU A 180 -11.75 0.26 9.17
C LEU A 180 -11.51 -0.84 8.13
N ILE A 181 -12.59 -1.30 7.50
CA ILE A 181 -12.52 -2.34 6.48
C ILE A 181 -11.90 -1.78 5.20
N LYS A 182 -10.86 -2.43 4.69
CA LYS A 182 -10.16 -2.07 3.44
C LYS A 182 -9.68 -0.61 3.38
N HIS A 183 -9.44 0.00 4.53
CA HIS A 183 -8.96 1.37 4.60
C HIS A 183 -7.99 1.55 5.77
N VAL A 184 -6.82 2.06 5.48
CA VAL A 184 -5.82 2.43 6.48
C VAL A 184 -5.90 3.94 6.69
N VAL A 185 -6.10 4.34 7.95
CA VAL A 185 -6.11 5.76 8.34
C VAL A 185 -4.68 6.26 8.44
N ALA A 186 -4.37 7.41 7.87
CA ALA A 186 -3.05 8.01 7.99
C ALA A 186 -2.74 8.40 9.45
N VAL A 187 -1.45 8.40 9.82
CA VAL A 187 -1.03 8.70 11.19
C VAL A 187 -1.46 10.10 11.62
N GLU A 188 -1.31 11.09 10.75
CA GLU A 188 -1.73 12.47 10.99
C GLU A 188 -3.23 12.60 11.28
N ASP A 189 -4.04 11.73 10.66
CA ASP A 189 -5.49 11.71 10.88
C ASP A 189 -5.85 11.03 12.21
N LEU A 190 -5.06 10.04 12.63
CA LEU A 190 -5.24 9.41 13.93
C LEU A 190 -4.97 10.38 15.08
N TYR A 191 -3.90 11.19 14.99
CA TYR A 191 -3.60 12.23 15.98
C TYR A 191 -4.72 13.27 16.18
N GLN A 192 -5.58 13.44 15.16
CA GLN A 192 -6.77 14.29 15.26
C GLN A 192 -7.98 13.59 15.91
N CYS A 193 -7.95 12.26 16.01
CA CYS A 193 -9.10 11.46 16.44
C CYS A 193 -8.94 10.84 17.80
N ILE A 194 -7.71 10.56 18.25
CA ILE A 194 -7.39 9.96 19.55
C ILE A 194 -6.32 10.78 20.25
N ASP A 195 -6.27 10.67 21.57
CA ASP A 195 -5.13 11.14 22.36
C ASP A 195 -3.94 10.22 22.10
N PRO A 196 -2.81 10.71 21.58
CA PRO A 196 -1.67 9.87 21.23
C PRO A 196 -0.86 9.41 22.46
N ASP A 197 -0.84 10.17 23.56
CA ASP A 197 0.06 9.95 24.69
C ASP A 197 -0.01 8.52 25.27
N PRO A 198 -1.20 7.91 25.49
CA PRO A 198 -1.28 6.56 26.01
C PRO A 198 -0.85 5.45 25.00
N TYR A 199 -0.60 5.81 23.74
CA TYR A 199 -0.39 4.87 22.61
C TYR A 199 0.91 5.11 21.87
N GLU A 200 1.90 5.75 22.50
CA GLU A 200 3.16 6.10 21.87
C GLU A 200 3.91 4.86 21.32
N ASP A 201 3.85 3.75 22.05
CA ASP A 201 4.38 2.44 21.63
C ASP A 201 3.73 1.92 20.34
N ASN A 202 2.41 2.06 20.21
CA ASN A 202 1.67 1.68 19.02
C ASN A 202 1.95 2.62 17.85
N PHE A 203 2.17 3.90 18.09
CA PHE A 203 2.56 4.86 17.06
C PHE A 203 3.97 4.61 16.55
N LEU A 204 4.90 4.24 17.44
CA LEU A 204 6.23 3.78 17.04
C LEU A 204 6.13 2.56 16.11
N ALA A 205 5.37 1.54 16.53
CA ALA A 205 5.16 0.34 15.70
C ALA A 205 4.52 0.65 14.35
N ARG A 206 3.59 1.61 14.32
CA ARG A 206 2.96 2.06 13.08
C ARG A 206 3.94 2.82 12.18
N ARG A 207 4.82 3.66 12.76
CA ARG A 207 5.87 4.36 12.03
C ARG A 207 6.80 3.37 11.35
N VAL A 208 7.29 2.37 12.09
CA VAL A 208 8.16 1.31 11.56
C VAL A 208 7.45 0.53 10.45
N THR A 209 6.19 0.15 10.68
CA THR A 209 5.40 -0.59 9.68
C THR A 209 5.18 0.21 8.41
N ALA A 210 4.88 1.51 8.51
CA ALA A 210 4.69 2.37 7.35
C ALA A 210 5.97 2.52 6.54
N GLU A 211 7.11 2.76 7.18
CA GLU A 211 8.40 2.84 6.47
C GLU A 211 8.78 1.51 5.82
N THR A 212 8.53 0.39 6.50
CA THR A 212 8.79 -0.93 5.91
C THR A 212 7.93 -1.18 4.67
N ILE A 213 6.64 -0.81 4.70
CA ILE A 213 5.70 -1.09 3.59
C ILE A 213 5.82 -0.05 2.48
N ASP A 214 5.84 1.24 2.83
CA ASP A 214 5.72 2.33 1.85
C ASP A 214 7.08 2.71 1.24
N SER A 215 8.16 2.65 2.05
CA SER A 215 9.53 2.99 1.65
C SER A 215 10.38 1.74 1.37
N ASN A 216 9.81 0.55 1.57
CA ASN A 216 10.51 -0.75 1.46
C ASN A 216 11.81 -0.82 2.30
N ALA A 217 11.87 -0.04 3.37
CA ALA A 217 13.01 0.02 4.27
C ALA A 217 12.90 -1.10 5.32
N LEU A 218 13.81 -2.07 5.25
CA LEU A 218 13.86 -3.14 6.26
C LEU A 218 14.27 -2.60 7.62
N TYR A 219 15.23 -1.69 7.67
CA TYR A 219 15.83 -1.15 8.87
C TYR A 219 15.67 0.36 8.93
N LEU A 220 15.14 0.88 10.04
CA LEU A 220 15.15 2.30 10.37
C LEU A 220 16.31 2.59 11.31
N ARG A 221 17.04 3.67 11.08
CA ARG A 221 18.13 4.10 11.96
C ARG A 221 17.62 4.94 13.12
N ASP A 222 18.33 4.97 14.22
CA ASP A 222 17.99 5.77 15.40
C ASP A 222 17.74 7.24 15.07
N ASN A 223 18.49 7.81 14.13
CA ASN A 223 18.29 9.20 13.71
C ASN A 223 17.00 9.46 12.92
N GLU A 224 16.28 8.43 12.50
CA GLU A 224 15.00 8.51 11.76
C GLU A 224 13.79 8.41 12.71
N ILE A 225 14.02 8.09 14.00
CA ILE A 225 12.99 7.90 15.03
C ILE A 225 13.15 8.84 16.23
N THR A 226 13.87 9.93 16.07
CA THR A 226 14.20 10.90 17.15
C THR A 226 12.99 11.59 17.78
N THR A 227 11.79 11.43 17.21
CA THR A 227 10.55 11.98 17.76
C THR A 227 10.00 11.17 18.93
N PHE A 228 10.51 9.96 19.13
CA PHE A 228 10.11 9.06 20.22
C PHE A 228 11.17 9.10 21.33
N SER A 229 10.72 9.20 22.59
CA SER A 229 11.57 9.04 23.77
C SER A 229 11.57 7.57 24.20
N ASP A 230 12.63 7.12 24.84
CA ASP A 230 12.72 5.80 25.49
C ASP A 230 12.27 4.63 24.57
N VAL A 231 12.81 4.59 23.34
CA VAL A 231 12.43 3.65 22.30
C VAL A 231 12.41 2.19 22.77
N ASP A 232 13.39 1.80 23.60
CA ASP A 232 13.46 0.43 24.12
C ASP A 232 12.30 0.10 25.08
N GLU A 233 11.84 1.06 25.89
CA GLU A 233 10.66 0.89 26.75
C GLU A 233 9.38 0.80 25.92
N LEU A 234 9.25 1.63 24.88
CA LEU A 234 8.11 1.57 23.94
C LEU A 234 8.06 0.22 23.22
N ILE A 235 9.19 -0.29 22.78
CA ILE A 235 9.29 -1.62 22.14
C ILE A 235 8.86 -2.71 23.12
N ALA A 236 9.35 -2.67 24.36
CA ALA A 236 9.00 -3.67 25.36
C ALA A 236 7.49 -3.62 25.68
N SER A 237 6.91 -2.42 25.82
CA SER A 237 5.47 -2.21 26.01
C SER A 237 4.68 -2.81 24.85
N TYR A 238 4.98 -2.40 23.62
CA TYR A 238 4.31 -2.89 22.41
C TYR A 238 4.38 -4.41 22.26
N ASN A 239 5.57 -4.99 22.36
CA ASN A 239 5.78 -6.42 22.19
C ASN A 239 5.04 -7.25 23.26
N SER A 240 4.98 -6.75 24.52
CA SER A 240 4.26 -7.40 25.60
C SER A 240 2.74 -7.42 25.42
N ALA A 241 2.19 -6.42 24.74
CA ALA A 241 0.77 -6.29 24.46
C ALA A 241 0.32 -7.12 23.25
N LEU A 242 1.25 -7.62 22.44
CA LEU A 242 0.92 -8.41 21.25
C LEU A 242 0.32 -9.78 21.62
N TYR A 243 -0.75 -10.12 20.91
CA TYR A 243 -1.31 -11.47 21.00
C TYR A 243 -0.28 -12.50 20.50
N PHE A 244 -0.13 -13.63 21.19
CA PHE A 244 0.92 -14.61 20.95
C PHE A 244 1.09 -15.09 19.49
N ARG A 245 0.01 -15.05 18.69
CA ARG A 245 0.07 -15.35 17.24
C ARG A 245 0.62 -14.22 16.38
N HIS A 246 0.86 -13.06 16.96
CA HIS A 246 1.31 -11.85 16.26
C HIS A 246 2.78 -11.51 16.53
N HIS A 247 3.55 -12.39 17.18
CA HIS A 247 4.99 -12.15 17.45
C HIS A 247 5.86 -11.99 16.19
N SER A 248 5.32 -12.28 14.99
CA SER A 248 5.97 -11.83 13.75
C SER A 248 5.96 -10.31 13.55
N ARG A 249 5.20 -9.57 14.37
CA ARG A 249 5.14 -8.09 14.40
C ARG A 249 5.99 -7.50 15.52
N ASP A 250 6.68 -8.31 16.32
CA ASP A 250 7.59 -7.83 17.34
C ASP A 250 8.57 -6.83 16.70
N LEU A 251 8.78 -5.71 17.39
CA LEU A 251 9.81 -4.77 17.05
C LEU A 251 11.12 -5.20 17.71
N VAL A 252 12.21 -5.04 16.99
CA VAL A 252 13.57 -5.33 17.46
C VAL A 252 14.43 -4.10 17.24
N HIS A 253 15.19 -3.72 18.27
CA HIS A 253 16.17 -2.65 18.20
C HIS A 253 17.57 -3.22 18.46
N GLU A 254 18.38 -3.31 17.41
CA GLU A 254 19.72 -3.87 17.46
C GLU A 254 20.70 -3.06 16.60
N ASN A 255 21.90 -2.83 17.11
CA ASN A 255 22.98 -2.16 16.40
C ASN A 255 22.59 -0.78 15.82
N GLY A 256 21.75 -0.01 16.53
CA GLY A 256 21.27 1.30 16.10
C GLY A 256 20.24 1.25 14.96
N HIS A 257 19.55 0.11 14.83
CA HIS A 257 18.50 -0.11 13.83
C HIS A 257 17.25 -0.72 14.46
N LEU A 258 16.11 -0.19 14.06
CA LEU A 258 14.79 -0.66 14.45
C LEU A 258 14.11 -1.35 13.26
N PHE A 259 13.53 -2.52 13.48
CA PHE A 259 12.88 -3.32 12.43
C PHE A 259 11.80 -4.26 12.96
N ILE A 260 10.99 -4.81 12.04
CA ILE A 260 9.97 -5.81 12.35
C ILE A 260 10.60 -7.20 12.24
N LYS A 261 10.65 -7.94 13.34
CA LYS A 261 11.26 -9.27 13.45
C LYS A 261 10.81 -10.23 12.35
N GLY A 262 9.53 -10.36 12.11
CA GLY A 262 9.01 -11.31 11.13
C GLY A 262 9.39 -10.98 9.69
N VAL A 263 9.61 -9.71 9.37
CA VAL A 263 10.04 -9.27 8.04
C VAL A 263 11.52 -9.60 7.84
N GLU A 264 12.35 -9.34 8.83
CA GLU A 264 13.77 -9.69 8.82
C GLU A 264 13.98 -11.22 8.80
N ASP A 265 13.26 -11.96 9.64
CA ASP A 265 13.26 -13.42 9.66
C ASP A 265 12.88 -14.03 8.29
N GLU A 266 11.90 -13.45 7.60
CA GLU A 266 11.46 -13.88 6.27
C GLU A 266 12.56 -13.70 5.23
N LEU A 267 13.20 -12.52 5.22
CA LEU A 267 14.32 -12.22 4.34
C LEU A 267 15.51 -13.15 4.62
N ALA A 268 15.87 -13.33 5.88
CA ALA A 268 16.94 -14.22 6.28
C ALA A 268 16.70 -15.69 5.84
N ARG A 269 15.43 -16.13 5.87
CA ARG A 269 15.05 -17.46 5.33
C ARG A 269 15.22 -17.54 3.83
N ILE A 270 14.84 -16.48 3.07
CA ILE A 270 15.05 -16.45 1.62
C ILE A 270 16.54 -16.58 1.29
N ILE A 271 17.39 -15.75 1.91
CA ILE A 271 18.84 -15.77 1.65
C ILE A 271 19.45 -17.12 2.02
N ARG A 272 19.14 -17.66 3.20
CA ARG A 272 19.61 -18.99 3.61
C ARG A 272 19.09 -20.09 2.67
N GLY A 273 17.85 -19.97 2.19
CA GLY A 273 17.26 -20.91 1.24
C GLY A 273 17.98 -20.87 -0.11
N LEU A 274 18.28 -19.68 -0.64
CA LEU A 274 19.06 -19.51 -1.85
C LEU A 274 20.49 -20.05 -1.70
N LEU A 275 21.15 -19.75 -0.59
CA LEU A 275 22.48 -20.30 -0.29
C LEU A 275 22.47 -21.83 -0.19
N LYS A 276 21.44 -22.42 0.41
CA LYS A 276 21.29 -23.88 0.48
C LYS A 276 21.01 -24.48 -0.91
N LEU A 277 20.19 -23.83 -1.73
CA LEU A 277 19.91 -24.26 -3.10
C LEU A 277 21.10 -24.06 -4.02
N SER A 278 21.98 -23.08 -3.76
CA SER A 278 23.15 -22.81 -4.62
C SER A 278 24.10 -24.00 -4.67
N GLY A 279 24.30 -24.74 -3.58
CA GLY A 279 24.98 -26.03 -3.50
C GLY A 279 26.15 -26.22 -4.48
N ASP A 280 26.36 -27.46 -4.87
CA ASP A 280 27.31 -27.80 -5.92
C ASP A 280 26.70 -27.49 -7.30
N GLY A 281 27.48 -26.91 -8.21
CA GLY A 281 27.06 -26.66 -9.58
C GLY A 281 26.81 -27.95 -10.38
N VAL A 282 26.41 -27.79 -11.64
CA VAL A 282 26.17 -28.90 -12.54
C VAL A 282 27.49 -29.54 -12.96
N LYS A 283 27.70 -30.78 -12.59
CA LYS A 283 28.93 -31.50 -12.91
C LYS A 283 29.21 -31.53 -14.42
N GLY A 284 30.36 -31.05 -14.82
CA GLY A 284 30.77 -30.99 -16.24
C GLY A 284 30.10 -29.88 -17.04
N TYR A 285 29.39 -28.94 -16.40
CA TYR A 285 28.64 -27.86 -17.05
C TYR A 285 29.49 -27.07 -18.04
N THR A 286 30.69 -26.63 -17.66
CA THR A 286 31.57 -25.85 -18.53
C THR A 286 31.97 -26.62 -19.80
N ALA A 287 32.28 -27.91 -19.67
CA ALA A 287 32.60 -28.76 -20.81
C ALA A 287 31.42 -28.96 -21.76
N LEU A 288 30.22 -29.14 -21.20
CA LEU A 288 28.95 -29.20 -21.98
C LEU A 288 28.71 -27.90 -22.73
N CYS A 289 28.89 -26.76 -22.05
CA CYS A 289 28.75 -25.43 -22.66
C CYS A 289 29.76 -25.20 -23.79
N GLU A 290 31.03 -25.56 -23.60
CA GLU A 290 32.06 -25.47 -24.63
C GLU A 290 31.78 -26.38 -25.82
N SER A 291 31.22 -27.56 -25.62
CA SER A 291 30.79 -28.46 -26.68
C SER A 291 29.66 -27.86 -27.48
N TRP A 292 28.63 -27.30 -26.80
CA TRP A 292 27.48 -26.64 -27.44
C TRP A 292 27.87 -25.39 -28.22
N LEU A 293 28.81 -24.59 -27.72
CA LEU A 293 29.35 -23.41 -28.42
C LEU A 293 30.08 -23.72 -29.71
N LYS A 294 30.58 -24.96 -29.87
CA LYS A 294 31.22 -25.43 -31.10
C LYS A 294 30.22 -25.94 -32.15
N ASP A 295 28.96 -26.09 -31.77
CA ASP A 295 27.89 -26.54 -32.67
C ASP A 295 27.64 -25.46 -33.74
N PRO A 296 27.59 -25.80 -35.02
CA PRO A 296 27.34 -24.85 -36.13
C PRO A 296 26.00 -24.13 -36.05
N SER A 297 25.07 -24.67 -35.28
CA SER A 297 23.75 -24.03 -35.02
C SER A 297 23.81 -22.93 -33.97
N CYS A 298 24.84 -22.89 -33.14
CA CYS A 298 25.04 -21.86 -32.14
C CYS A 298 25.49 -20.54 -32.83
N LYS A 299 24.67 -19.50 -32.64
CA LYS A 299 24.93 -18.15 -33.20
C LYS A 299 25.38 -17.17 -32.13
N LEU A 300 25.87 -17.65 -31.00
CA LEU A 300 26.33 -16.79 -29.90
C LEU A 300 27.78 -16.38 -30.17
N ASP A 301 27.97 -15.10 -30.46
CA ASP A 301 29.27 -14.48 -30.80
C ASP A 301 29.74 -13.40 -29.80
N ASP A 302 28.89 -13.07 -28.84
CA ASP A 302 29.17 -12.08 -27.80
C ASP A 302 30.03 -12.69 -26.67
N PRO A 303 31.31 -12.26 -26.51
CA PRO A 303 32.23 -12.85 -25.53
C PRO A 303 31.73 -12.77 -24.08
N GLU A 304 31.09 -11.65 -23.68
CA GLU A 304 30.59 -11.47 -22.32
C GLU A 304 29.45 -12.45 -22.01
N LYS A 305 28.57 -12.68 -22.97
CA LYS A 305 27.48 -13.66 -22.81
C LYS A 305 27.99 -15.10 -22.82
N ILE A 306 29.05 -15.37 -23.60
CA ILE A 306 29.71 -16.67 -23.61
C ILE A 306 30.32 -16.96 -22.25
N ASP A 307 31.07 -16.03 -21.66
CA ASP A 307 31.69 -16.20 -20.36
C ASP A 307 30.62 -16.30 -19.22
N ALA A 308 29.61 -15.48 -19.30
CA ALA A 308 28.46 -15.58 -18.38
C ALA A 308 27.76 -16.96 -18.47
N LEU A 309 27.53 -17.46 -19.68
CA LEU A 309 26.92 -18.78 -19.87
C LEU A 309 27.82 -19.91 -19.31
N LYS A 310 29.12 -19.86 -19.53
CA LYS A 310 30.09 -20.86 -19.05
C LYS A 310 30.18 -20.94 -17.53
N SER A 311 30.03 -19.80 -16.84
CA SER A 311 30.13 -19.71 -15.39
C SER A 311 28.79 -19.95 -14.69
N MET A 312 27.66 -19.73 -15.37
CA MET A 312 26.32 -19.61 -14.78
C MET A 312 25.94 -20.73 -13.81
N TYR A 313 26.17 -21.98 -14.18
CA TYR A 313 25.87 -23.16 -13.36
C TYR A 313 27.09 -24.06 -13.15
N ALA A 314 28.30 -23.53 -13.30
CA ALA A 314 29.54 -24.28 -13.11
C ALA A 314 29.74 -24.66 -11.61
N GLU A 315 29.43 -23.74 -10.72
CA GLU A 315 29.69 -23.87 -9.27
C GLU A 315 28.41 -23.71 -8.42
N THR A 316 27.25 -23.41 -9.02
CA THR A 316 25.99 -23.15 -8.34
C THR A 316 24.81 -23.66 -9.14
N SER A 317 23.70 -24.00 -8.48
CA SER A 317 22.41 -24.27 -9.14
C SER A 317 21.46 -23.08 -9.13
N VAL A 318 21.88 -21.92 -8.63
CA VAL A 318 21.10 -20.68 -8.63
C VAL A 318 21.87 -19.60 -9.40
N ALA A 319 21.24 -19.04 -10.42
CA ALA A 319 21.84 -17.98 -11.21
C ALA A 319 20.97 -16.72 -11.23
N PHE A 320 21.62 -15.55 -11.25
CA PHE A 320 20.98 -14.25 -11.33
C PHE A 320 21.32 -13.55 -12.62
N ILE A 321 20.33 -12.98 -13.30
CA ILE A 321 20.51 -12.07 -14.43
C ILE A 321 19.98 -10.69 -14.04
N TYR A 322 20.90 -9.80 -13.72
CA TYR A 322 20.59 -8.39 -13.41
C TYR A 322 20.73 -7.51 -14.65
N GLY A 323 19.93 -6.46 -14.71
CA GLY A 323 20.09 -5.41 -15.71
C GLY A 323 18.84 -4.57 -15.90
N SER A 324 19.03 -3.34 -16.38
CA SER A 324 17.94 -2.43 -16.73
C SER A 324 17.13 -2.92 -17.95
N ALA A 325 16.03 -2.24 -18.26
CA ALA A 325 15.27 -2.53 -19.46
C ALA A 325 16.14 -2.38 -20.73
N GLY A 326 16.05 -3.33 -21.65
CA GLY A 326 16.82 -3.29 -22.91
C GLY A 326 18.24 -3.85 -22.86
N THR A 327 18.76 -4.29 -21.70
CA THR A 327 20.15 -4.83 -21.59
C THR A 327 20.31 -6.27 -22.09
N GLY A 328 19.29 -6.88 -22.65
CA GLY A 328 19.39 -8.22 -23.23
C GLY A 328 19.14 -9.38 -22.27
N LYS A 329 18.51 -9.15 -21.09
CA LYS A 329 18.13 -10.21 -20.15
C LYS A 329 17.37 -11.36 -20.81
N THR A 330 16.33 -11.04 -21.57
CA THR A 330 15.52 -12.04 -22.30
C THR A 330 16.36 -12.78 -23.36
N THR A 331 17.34 -12.10 -23.98
CA THR A 331 18.27 -12.75 -24.90
C THR A 331 19.09 -13.80 -24.17
N MET A 332 19.60 -13.49 -22.98
CA MET A 332 20.34 -14.45 -22.15
C MET A 332 19.46 -15.62 -21.72
N VAL A 333 18.21 -15.38 -21.33
CA VAL A 333 17.25 -16.44 -21.02
C VAL A 333 17.05 -17.37 -22.23
N ASN A 334 16.89 -16.83 -23.44
CA ASN A 334 16.76 -17.62 -24.66
C ASN A 334 18.02 -18.47 -24.95
N ILE A 335 19.21 -17.93 -24.69
CA ILE A 335 20.47 -18.66 -24.84
C ILE A 335 20.50 -19.84 -23.86
N VAL A 336 20.15 -19.64 -22.59
CA VAL A 336 20.06 -20.70 -21.59
C VAL A 336 19.02 -21.76 -22.01
N CYS A 337 17.87 -21.34 -22.50
CA CYS A 337 16.83 -22.24 -22.99
C CYS A 337 17.31 -23.07 -24.19
N ALA A 338 18.03 -22.46 -25.12
CA ALA A 338 18.58 -23.15 -26.28
C ALA A 338 19.70 -24.12 -25.90
N PHE A 339 20.58 -23.73 -25.00
CA PHE A 339 21.66 -24.61 -24.48
C PHE A 339 21.09 -25.84 -23.75
N LEU A 340 20.09 -25.65 -22.91
CA LEU A 340 19.45 -26.69 -22.12
C LEU A 340 18.12 -27.17 -22.76
N GLN A 341 18.11 -27.32 -24.09
CA GLN A 341 16.89 -27.61 -24.88
C GLN A 341 16.13 -28.88 -24.48
N ASN A 342 16.82 -29.88 -23.92
CA ASN A 342 16.25 -31.16 -23.53
C ASN A 342 15.62 -31.14 -22.13
N GLU A 343 15.93 -30.15 -21.32
CA GLU A 343 15.43 -30.03 -19.94
C GLU A 343 14.03 -29.39 -19.94
N SER A 344 13.17 -29.83 -19.01
CA SER A 344 11.87 -29.22 -18.78
C SER A 344 12.02 -27.85 -18.11
N LYS A 345 11.36 -26.84 -18.64
CA LYS A 345 11.45 -25.47 -18.14
C LYS A 345 10.11 -24.93 -17.76
N LEU A 346 10.12 -24.13 -16.71
CA LEU A 346 8.94 -23.39 -16.27
C LEU A 346 9.33 -21.92 -16.06
N ALA A 347 8.74 -21.03 -16.84
CA ALA A 347 8.94 -19.60 -16.70
C ALA A 347 7.75 -18.96 -15.99
N ILE A 348 8.01 -18.28 -14.89
CA ILE A 348 6.98 -17.63 -14.07
C ILE A 348 7.24 -16.13 -13.96
N ALA A 349 6.15 -15.36 -13.86
CA ALA A 349 6.17 -13.92 -13.57
C ALA A 349 4.95 -13.53 -12.72
N ASN A 350 4.99 -12.35 -12.12
CA ASN A 350 3.96 -11.96 -11.16
C ASN A 350 2.59 -11.68 -11.81
N THR A 351 2.55 -11.22 -13.06
CA THR A 351 1.31 -10.79 -13.73
C THR A 351 1.06 -11.54 -15.06
N ASN A 352 -0.21 -11.66 -15.46
CA ASN A 352 -0.56 -12.25 -16.75
C ASN A 352 0.09 -11.52 -17.95
N PRO A 353 0.11 -10.18 -18.04
CA PRO A 353 0.81 -9.48 -19.11
C PRO A 353 2.31 -9.80 -19.18
N ALA A 354 2.99 -9.96 -18.03
CA ALA A 354 4.39 -10.37 -17.99
C ALA A 354 4.58 -11.80 -18.50
N VAL A 355 3.73 -12.74 -18.10
CA VAL A 355 3.72 -14.13 -18.60
C VAL A 355 3.50 -14.17 -20.11
N ASP A 356 2.56 -13.39 -20.63
CA ASP A 356 2.30 -13.31 -22.08
C ASP A 356 3.48 -12.68 -22.84
N SER A 357 4.16 -11.73 -22.23
CA SER A 357 5.41 -11.16 -22.76
C SER A 357 6.53 -12.23 -22.84
N LEU A 358 6.71 -13.01 -21.77
CA LEU A 358 7.68 -14.12 -21.74
C LEU A 358 7.36 -15.17 -22.82
N ARG A 359 6.11 -15.61 -22.94
CA ARG A 359 5.67 -16.59 -23.94
C ARG A 359 5.95 -16.15 -25.36
N ARG A 360 5.87 -14.84 -25.65
CA ARG A 360 6.18 -14.29 -26.97
C ARG A 360 7.69 -14.17 -27.23
N LYS A 361 8.48 -14.03 -26.18
CA LYS A 361 9.93 -13.77 -26.28
C LYS A 361 10.77 -15.03 -26.17
N ILE A 362 10.33 -16.02 -25.39
CA ILE A 362 11.03 -17.29 -25.21
C ILE A 362 10.49 -18.28 -26.24
N ASN A 363 11.35 -18.65 -27.21
CA ASN A 363 11.00 -19.60 -28.25
C ASN A 363 11.53 -21.01 -27.92
N ASP A 364 10.89 -21.65 -26.93
CA ASP A 364 11.23 -23.01 -26.51
C ASP A 364 9.96 -23.86 -26.30
N LYS A 365 9.92 -25.01 -26.96
CA LYS A 365 8.78 -25.94 -26.90
C LYS A 365 8.67 -26.68 -25.56
N ASN A 366 9.79 -26.82 -24.84
CA ASN A 366 9.88 -27.47 -23.53
C ASN A 366 9.75 -26.46 -22.37
N CYS A 367 9.23 -25.25 -22.63
CA CYS A 367 9.01 -24.22 -21.63
C CYS A 367 7.51 -23.97 -21.42
N GLU A 368 7.04 -24.22 -20.20
CA GLU A 368 5.71 -23.81 -19.76
C GLU A 368 5.74 -22.40 -19.16
N PHE A 369 4.58 -21.73 -19.17
CA PHE A 369 4.46 -20.34 -18.69
C PHE A 369 3.26 -20.19 -17.77
N MET A 370 3.45 -19.60 -16.59
CA MET A 370 2.36 -19.29 -15.67
C MET A 370 2.69 -18.14 -14.73
N THR A 371 1.67 -17.66 -14.02
CA THR A 371 1.91 -16.65 -12.96
C THR A 371 2.47 -17.29 -11.70
N VAL A 372 3.18 -16.49 -10.88
CA VAL A 372 3.67 -16.90 -9.54
C VAL A 372 2.52 -17.50 -8.71
N ALA A 373 1.37 -16.82 -8.66
CA ALA A 373 0.20 -17.32 -7.93
C ALA A 373 -0.28 -18.72 -8.44
N LYS A 374 -0.26 -18.94 -9.77
CA LYS A 374 -0.64 -20.24 -10.33
C LYS A 374 0.40 -21.31 -10.02
N TYR A 375 1.68 -20.94 -10.05
CA TYR A 375 2.77 -21.85 -9.65
C TYR A 375 2.60 -22.28 -8.20
N LEU A 376 2.44 -21.36 -7.27
CA LEU A 376 2.28 -21.66 -5.83
C LEU A 376 1.05 -22.53 -5.52
N ASN A 377 0.01 -22.46 -6.35
CA ASN A 377 -1.18 -23.31 -6.19
C ASN A 377 -0.99 -24.74 -6.73
N ARG A 378 -0.09 -24.97 -7.70
CA ARG A 378 0.08 -26.26 -8.37
C ARG A 378 1.41 -26.93 -8.05
N VAL A 379 2.44 -26.15 -7.84
CA VAL A 379 3.83 -26.55 -7.59
C VAL A 379 4.30 -27.69 -8.50
N PRO A 380 4.26 -27.51 -9.83
CA PRO A 380 4.71 -28.54 -10.76
C PRO A 380 6.21 -28.74 -10.71
N ASP A 381 6.66 -29.98 -10.98
CA ASP A 381 8.09 -30.29 -11.10
C ASP A 381 8.62 -29.75 -12.44
N CYS A 382 9.85 -29.24 -12.43
CA CYS A 382 10.61 -28.87 -13.63
C CYS A 382 12.11 -29.03 -13.38
N ASP A 383 12.89 -29.10 -14.46
CA ASP A 383 14.34 -29.11 -14.34
C ASP A 383 14.89 -27.71 -14.08
N ILE A 384 14.30 -26.70 -14.76
CA ILE A 384 14.71 -25.31 -14.67
C ILE A 384 13.50 -24.43 -14.34
N LEU A 385 13.55 -23.73 -13.23
CA LEU A 385 12.60 -22.68 -12.88
C LEU A 385 13.19 -21.32 -13.22
N ILE A 386 12.51 -20.58 -14.08
CA ILE A 386 12.88 -19.21 -14.47
C ILE A 386 11.87 -18.26 -13.82
N VAL A 387 12.33 -17.38 -12.96
CA VAL A 387 11.51 -16.34 -12.33
C VAL A 387 11.88 -15.00 -12.96
N ASP A 388 10.97 -14.42 -13.72
CA ASP A 388 11.20 -13.11 -14.35
C ASP A 388 10.53 -11.99 -13.57
N GLU A 389 11.04 -10.78 -13.76
CA GLU A 389 10.64 -9.59 -13.01
C GLU A 389 10.71 -9.81 -11.48
N CYS A 390 11.81 -10.41 -11.00
CA CYS A 390 12.02 -10.77 -9.58
C CYS A 390 11.78 -9.62 -8.60
N SER A 391 12.08 -8.37 -8.99
CA SER A 391 11.79 -7.18 -8.18
C SER A 391 10.30 -7.00 -7.84
N THR A 392 9.40 -7.60 -8.64
CA THR A 392 7.95 -7.54 -8.41
C THR A 392 7.43 -8.69 -7.54
N VAL A 393 8.25 -9.71 -7.27
CA VAL A 393 7.89 -10.87 -6.44
C VAL A 393 8.13 -10.55 -4.96
N CYS A 394 7.09 -10.58 -4.15
CA CYS A 394 7.19 -10.28 -2.72
C CYS A 394 7.94 -11.37 -1.95
N ASN A 395 8.45 -11.03 -0.76
CA ASN A 395 9.23 -11.93 0.08
C ASN A 395 8.48 -13.24 0.38
N SER A 396 7.19 -13.16 0.75
CA SER A 396 6.40 -14.35 1.08
C SER A 396 6.24 -15.33 -0.09
N ASP A 397 6.07 -14.80 -1.32
CA ASP A 397 5.95 -15.62 -2.51
C ASP A 397 7.30 -16.24 -2.88
N MET A 398 8.40 -15.47 -2.82
CA MET A 398 9.74 -16.00 -3.08
C MET A 398 10.15 -17.07 -2.08
N ARG A 399 9.86 -16.87 -0.79
CA ARG A 399 10.07 -17.90 0.22
C ARG A 399 9.32 -19.20 -0.14
N SER A 400 8.05 -19.07 -0.53
CA SER A 400 7.23 -20.24 -0.91
C SER A 400 7.77 -20.95 -2.16
N ILE A 401 8.33 -20.21 -3.13
CA ILE A 401 9.02 -20.77 -4.30
C ILE A 401 10.24 -21.58 -3.87
N ILE A 402 11.10 -21.02 -3.02
CA ILE A 402 12.30 -21.68 -2.51
C ILE A 402 11.94 -22.93 -1.71
N ASP A 403 10.98 -22.83 -0.80
CA ASP A 403 10.54 -23.93 0.07
C ASP A 403 9.91 -25.07 -0.74
N SER A 404 9.38 -24.82 -1.93
CA SER A 404 8.81 -25.84 -2.79
C SER A 404 9.84 -26.86 -3.28
N ASN A 405 11.07 -26.40 -3.54
CA ASN A 405 12.21 -27.20 -4.02
C ASN A 405 11.86 -28.23 -5.12
N ARG A 406 11.03 -27.79 -6.10
CA ARG A 406 10.51 -28.63 -7.20
C ARG A 406 11.25 -28.37 -8.53
N PHE A 407 12.48 -27.94 -8.46
CA PHE A 407 13.34 -27.63 -9.60
C PHE A 407 14.81 -28.04 -9.26
N LYS A 408 15.59 -28.27 -10.30
CA LYS A 408 17.02 -28.58 -10.18
C LYS A 408 17.89 -27.32 -10.30
N LEU A 409 17.51 -26.44 -11.22
CA LEU A 409 18.18 -25.17 -11.47
C LEU A 409 17.19 -24.00 -11.31
N LEU A 410 17.66 -22.91 -10.73
CA LEU A 410 16.89 -21.69 -10.53
C LEU A 410 17.55 -20.52 -11.30
N LEU A 411 16.79 -19.87 -12.17
CA LEU A 411 17.21 -18.68 -12.89
C LEU A 411 16.36 -17.49 -12.46
N LEU A 412 16.97 -16.53 -11.79
CA LEU A 412 16.34 -15.33 -11.26
C LEU A 412 16.67 -14.15 -12.16
N VAL A 413 15.65 -13.54 -12.77
CA VAL A 413 15.82 -12.45 -13.75
C VAL A 413 15.10 -11.22 -13.25
N GLY A 414 15.80 -10.08 -13.21
CA GLY A 414 15.18 -8.86 -12.72
C GLY A 414 16.01 -7.60 -12.94
N ASP A 415 15.46 -6.52 -12.45
CA ASP A 415 16.09 -5.20 -12.45
C ASP A 415 15.94 -4.59 -11.06
N VAL A 416 17.03 -4.43 -10.35
CA VAL A 416 17.07 -3.85 -8.98
C VAL A 416 16.66 -2.37 -8.94
N ARG A 417 16.51 -1.72 -10.08
CA ARG A 417 16.11 -0.31 -10.21
C ARG A 417 14.66 -0.13 -10.68
N GLN A 418 13.94 -1.23 -10.93
CA GLN A 418 12.52 -1.17 -11.28
C GLN A 418 11.63 -1.05 -10.03
N ILE A 419 10.33 -0.76 -10.28
CA ILE A 419 9.33 -0.68 -9.22
C ILE A 419 9.29 -2.00 -8.45
N GLU A 420 9.46 -1.89 -7.15
CA GLU A 420 9.42 -3.02 -6.23
C GLU A 420 7.99 -3.55 -6.06
N SER A 421 7.87 -4.68 -5.40
CA SER A 421 6.58 -5.31 -5.13
C SER A 421 5.65 -4.40 -4.33
N ILE A 422 4.33 -4.45 -4.61
CA ILE A 422 3.29 -3.74 -3.82
C ILE A 422 3.25 -4.24 -2.36
N LYS A 423 3.58 -5.51 -2.13
CA LYS A 423 3.85 -6.05 -0.80
C LYS A 423 5.35 -5.95 -0.54
N PHE A 424 5.76 -5.94 0.72
CA PHE A 424 7.18 -5.92 1.06
C PHE A 424 7.97 -6.98 0.28
N GLY A 425 8.99 -6.56 -0.44
CA GLY A 425 9.67 -7.40 -1.41
C GLY A 425 11.05 -6.91 -1.82
N ASN A 426 11.94 -6.65 -0.86
CA ASN A 426 13.30 -6.19 -1.12
C ASN A 426 14.34 -7.31 -1.22
N TRP A 427 13.94 -8.58 -1.15
CA TRP A 427 14.86 -9.72 -1.17
C TRP A 427 15.80 -9.73 -2.39
N PHE A 428 15.29 -9.33 -3.56
CA PHE A 428 16.05 -9.36 -4.81
C PHE A 428 17.17 -8.30 -4.87
N SER A 429 17.02 -7.19 -4.16
CA SER A 429 18.05 -6.15 -4.06
C SER A 429 19.12 -6.47 -3.02
N LEU A 430 18.85 -7.45 -2.12
CA LEU A 430 19.71 -7.84 -1.02
C LEU A 430 20.37 -9.22 -1.22
N ALA A 431 19.84 -10.04 -2.11
CA ALA A 431 20.40 -11.34 -2.50
C ALA A 431 21.47 -11.18 -3.58
#